data_8a15449f0ed5259809f5fea41b1fc5b0
#
_entry.id   8a15449f0ed5259809f5fea41b1fc5b0
#
_cell.length_a   1.000
_cell.length_b   1.000
_cell.length_c   1.000
_cell.angle_alpha   90.00
_cell.angle_beta   90.00
_cell.angle_gamma   90.00
#
_symmetry.space_group_name_H-M   'P 1'
#
loop_
_entity.id
_entity.type
_entity.pdbx_description
1 polymer ?
#
loop_
_entity_poly.entity_id
_entity_poly.type
_entity_poly.pdbx_seq_one_letter_code
_entity_poly.pdbx_strand_id
1 'polypeptide(L)'
;MSLDYRYCDKMIDDFEKVVKNPIKTKSKVFYTGVDLGTACVVIAVLDEEFKPVAGAYKYADVVRDGMVVDYVGAVQIVKELKEKIEKQLETELIYAAAAIPPGTDELDSGAIRNVVMAAGFELSNVLDEPTAANELLKMTNGAVVDIGGGTTGISVLKDKRVVYVTDEPTGGTHFSLVVAGAYSKSFEEAEKYKRDVKNHKELLVVLKPVVEKVSSIILRAVKGHDIDEIAL
;
A
#
# COMPACT_ATOMS: atom_id res chain seq x y z
N MET A 1 -25.44 6.23 -1.11
CA MET A 1 -25.03 6.81 0.20
C MET A 1 -23.55 7.09 0.05
N SER A 2 -23.09 8.34 0.09
CA SER A 2 -21.64 8.64 -0.05
C SER A 2 -20.87 7.99 1.10
N LEU A 3 -19.69 7.46 0.83
CA LEU A 3 -18.79 6.91 1.85
C LEU A 3 -18.41 7.99 2.87
N ASP A 4 -18.35 7.61 4.14
CA ASP A 4 -17.83 8.48 5.18
C ASP A 4 -16.33 8.19 5.40
N TYR A 5 -15.49 8.92 4.70
CA TYR A 5 -14.02 8.77 4.76
C TYR A 5 -13.40 9.17 6.10
N ARG A 6 -14.15 9.85 6.99
CA ARG A 6 -13.62 10.29 8.31
C ARG A 6 -13.08 9.13 9.15
N TYR A 7 -13.67 7.94 9.02
CA TYR A 7 -13.16 6.76 9.71
C TYR A 7 -11.82 6.31 9.12
N CYS A 8 -11.70 6.31 7.79
CA CYS A 8 -10.47 5.94 7.09
C CYS A 8 -9.35 6.93 7.41
N ASP A 9 -9.63 8.24 7.29
CA ASP A 9 -8.68 9.29 7.64
C ASP A 9 -8.17 9.14 9.08
N LYS A 10 -9.09 8.89 10.02
CA LYS A 10 -8.74 8.66 11.41
C LYS A 10 -7.85 7.43 11.59
N MET A 11 -8.12 6.33 10.91
CA MET A 11 -7.30 5.11 10.99
C MET A 11 -5.88 5.35 10.46
N ILE A 12 -5.74 6.11 9.37
CA ILE A 12 -4.44 6.48 8.79
C ILE A 12 -3.68 7.38 9.75
N ASP A 13 -4.33 8.44 10.29
CA ASP A 13 -3.74 9.34 11.26
C ASP A 13 -3.29 8.61 12.54
N ASP A 14 -4.11 7.68 13.03
CA ASP A 14 -3.78 6.88 14.22
C ASP A 14 -2.62 5.92 13.92
N PHE A 15 -2.57 5.31 12.72
CA PHE A 15 -1.44 4.50 12.29
C PHE A 15 -0.14 5.31 12.22
N GLU A 16 -0.14 6.50 11.62
CA GLU A 16 1.04 7.37 11.59
C GLU A 16 1.57 7.73 12.99
N LYS A 17 0.66 7.92 13.95
CA LYS A 17 1.04 8.19 15.35
C LYS A 17 1.74 6.99 15.99
N VAL A 18 1.18 5.78 15.81
CA VAL A 18 1.73 4.56 16.44
C VAL A 18 3.01 4.08 15.78
N VAL A 19 3.26 4.39 14.51
CA VAL A 19 4.57 4.17 13.88
C VAL A 19 5.68 4.93 14.60
N LYS A 20 5.38 6.15 15.07
CA LYS A 20 6.32 6.99 15.83
C LYS A 20 6.35 6.63 17.30
N ASN A 21 5.19 6.37 17.89
CA ASN A 21 4.99 6.12 19.31
C ASN A 21 4.02 4.96 19.51
N PRO A 22 4.50 3.70 19.51
CA PRO A 22 3.67 2.52 19.73
C PRO A 22 2.91 2.59 21.05
N ILE A 23 1.68 2.06 21.02
CA ILE A 23 0.80 2.06 22.19
C ILE A 23 0.98 0.76 22.96
N LYS A 24 1.40 0.83 24.21
CA LYS A 24 1.34 -0.33 25.12
C LYS A 24 -0.12 -0.65 25.39
N THR A 25 -0.58 -1.78 24.93
CA THR A 25 -1.95 -2.28 25.12
C THR A 25 -1.95 -3.52 26.00
N LYS A 26 -3.11 -3.82 26.60
CA LYS A 26 -3.36 -5.07 27.31
C LYS A 26 -3.96 -6.16 26.41
N SER A 27 -4.12 -5.86 25.13
CA SER A 27 -4.61 -6.83 24.16
C SER A 27 -3.75 -8.07 24.15
N LYS A 28 -4.39 -9.22 24.01
CA LYS A 28 -3.74 -10.52 23.84
C LYS A 28 -3.82 -11.02 22.41
N VAL A 29 -4.59 -10.33 21.58
CA VAL A 29 -4.79 -10.65 20.17
C VAL A 29 -4.32 -9.48 19.32
N PHE A 30 -3.47 -9.77 18.35
CA PHE A 30 -2.97 -8.80 17.39
C PHE A 30 -3.24 -9.27 15.98
N TYR A 31 -3.66 -8.32 15.15
CA TYR A 31 -3.82 -8.52 13.71
C TYR A 31 -2.69 -7.78 13.00
N THR A 32 -1.88 -8.52 12.26
CA THR A 32 -0.74 -7.94 11.55
C THR A 32 -0.99 -7.96 10.06
N GLY A 33 -0.78 -6.82 9.40
CA GLY A 33 -0.74 -6.68 7.96
C GLY A 33 0.68 -6.42 7.49
N VAL A 34 1.10 -7.09 6.41
CA VAL A 34 2.39 -6.89 5.75
C VAL A 34 2.14 -6.50 4.31
N ASP A 35 2.71 -5.37 3.91
CA ASP A 35 2.72 -4.88 2.53
C ASP A 35 4.16 -4.79 2.03
N LEU A 36 4.45 -5.48 0.93
CA LEU A 36 5.73 -5.43 0.23
C LEU A 36 5.62 -4.53 -1.01
N GLY A 37 5.47 -3.23 -0.78
CA GLY A 37 5.33 -2.27 -1.87
C GLY A 37 6.65 -1.97 -2.59
N THR A 38 6.57 -1.46 -3.81
CA THR A 38 7.74 -1.07 -4.65
C THR A 38 8.58 0.03 -3.98
N ALA A 39 7.98 0.95 -3.25
CA ALA A 39 8.70 2.05 -2.61
C ALA A 39 9.13 1.74 -1.18
N CYS A 40 8.34 0.97 -0.44
CA CYS A 40 8.61 0.63 0.95
C CYS A 40 7.91 -0.66 1.36
N VAL A 41 8.49 -1.34 2.33
CA VAL A 41 7.85 -2.44 3.05
C VAL A 41 7.22 -1.88 4.31
N VAL A 42 5.97 -2.23 4.58
CA VAL A 42 5.19 -1.75 5.72
C VAL A 42 4.67 -2.92 6.54
N ILE A 43 4.73 -2.80 7.86
CA ILE A 43 4.00 -3.67 8.78
C ILE A 43 3.10 -2.82 9.66
N ALA A 44 1.81 -3.16 9.69
CA ALA A 44 0.80 -2.56 10.55
C ALA A 44 0.28 -3.59 11.55
N VAL A 45 0.08 -3.17 12.81
CA VAL A 45 -0.45 -4.02 13.86
C VAL A 45 -1.63 -3.35 14.53
N LEU A 46 -2.75 -4.07 14.56
CA LEU A 46 -3.99 -3.68 15.21
C LEU A 46 -4.24 -4.56 16.44
N ASP A 47 -4.95 -4.03 17.42
CA ASP A 47 -5.43 -4.80 18.57
C ASP A 47 -6.75 -5.55 18.28
N GLU A 48 -7.32 -6.20 19.29
CA GLU A 48 -8.58 -6.94 19.21
C GLU A 48 -9.80 -6.07 18.86
N GLU A 49 -9.71 -4.75 19.02
CA GLU A 49 -10.74 -3.77 18.63
C GLU A 49 -10.45 -3.16 17.25
N PHE A 50 -9.48 -3.70 16.49
CA PHE A 50 -9.01 -3.20 15.20
C PHE A 50 -8.45 -1.78 15.25
N LYS A 51 -7.89 -1.36 16.38
CA LYS A 51 -7.21 -0.06 16.52
C LYS A 51 -5.72 -0.21 16.25
N PRO A 52 -5.08 0.71 15.51
CA PRO A 52 -3.64 0.70 15.33
C PRO A 52 -2.92 0.82 16.67
N VAL A 53 -1.97 -0.06 16.95
CA VAL A 53 -1.17 -0.06 18.18
C VAL A 53 0.32 0.03 17.94
N ALA A 54 0.78 -0.46 16.79
CA ALA A 54 2.17 -0.34 16.35
C ALA A 54 2.26 -0.42 14.82
N GLY A 55 3.39 -0.01 14.30
CA GLY A 55 3.72 -0.16 12.91
C GLY A 55 5.16 0.24 12.64
N ALA A 56 5.66 -0.23 11.52
CA ALA A 56 6.99 0.16 11.05
C ALA A 56 7.03 0.08 9.53
N TYR A 57 7.89 0.88 8.94
CA TYR A 57 8.17 0.80 7.50
C TYR A 57 9.64 1.04 7.21
N LYS A 58 10.08 0.55 6.06
CA LYS A 58 11.43 0.79 5.55
C LYS A 58 11.37 0.98 4.04
N TYR A 59 11.93 2.10 3.57
CA TYR A 59 12.13 2.32 2.14
C TYR A 59 13.17 1.33 1.61
N ALA A 60 12.84 0.64 0.53
CA ALA A 60 13.70 -0.38 -0.06
C ALA A 60 13.32 -0.62 -1.52
N ASP A 61 14.30 -1.02 -2.31
CA ASP A 61 14.16 -1.40 -3.72
C ASP A 61 14.27 -2.93 -3.85
N VAL A 62 13.41 -3.64 -3.11
CA VAL A 62 13.35 -5.12 -3.10
C VAL A 62 12.19 -5.68 -3.91
N VAL A 63 11.25 -4.81 -4.27
CA VAL A 63 10.10 -5.11 -5.13
C VAL A 63 10.09 -4.09 -6.27
N ARG A 64 9.83 -4.55 -7.49
CA ARG A 64 9.70 -3.70 -8.67
C ARG A 64 8.53 -4.18 -9.51
N ASP A 65 7.62 -3.25 -9.82
CA ASP A 65 6.41 -3.54 -10.63
C ASP A 65 5.65 -4.77 -10.12
N GLY A 66 5.49 -4.89 -8.79
CA GLY A 66 4.80 -5.99 -8.13
C GLY A 66 5.60 -7.29 -7.97
N MET A 67 6.82 -7.36 -8.50
CA MET A 67 7.69 -8.55 -8.44
C MET A 67 8.78 -8.40 -7.39
N VAL A 68 9.04 -9.43 -6.61
CA VAL A 68 10.17 -9.48 -5.67
C VAL A 68 11.46 -9.67 -6.46
N VAL A 69 12.32 -8.63 -6.53
CA VAL A 69 13.59 -8.64 -7.27
C VAL A 69 14.81 -8.94 -6.38
N ASP A 70 14.69 -8.71 -5.07
CA ASP A 70 15.67 -9.11 -4.06
C ASP A 70 14.96 -9.86 -2.92
N TYR A 71 14.86 -11.18 -3.06
CA TYR A 71 14.21 -12.05 -2.10
C TYR A 71 14.87 -12.01 -0.71
N VAL A 72 16.19 -12.10 -0.67
CA VAL A 72 16.94 -12.14 0.61
C VAL A 72 16.81 -10.80 1.33
N GLY A 73 16.97 -9.71 0.60
CA GLY A 73 16.78 -8.36 1.14
C GLY A 73 15.35 -8.14 1.65
N ALA A 74 14.33 -8.61 0.91
CA ALA A 74 12.93 -8.51 1.33
C ALA A 74 12.66 -9.27 2.64
N VAL A 75 13.11 -10.53 2.75
CA VAL A 75 13.01 -11.34 3.98
C VAL A 75 13.68 -10.63 5.15
N GLN A 76 14.90 -10.13 4.95
CA GLN A 76 15.65 -9.45 6.00
C GLN A 76 14.91 -8.19 6.49
N ILE A 77 14.35 -7.39 5.58
CA ILE A 77 13.60 -6.19 5.93
C ILE A 77 12.34 -6.51 6.72
N VAL A 78 11.53 -7.46 6.26
CA VAL A 78 10.30 -7.88 6.97
C VAL A 78 10.65 -8.38 8.37
N LYS A 79 11.72 -9.19 8.49
CA LYS A 79 12.20 -9.69 9.78
C LYS A 79 12.65 -8.58 10.72
N GLU A 80 13.44 -7.62 10.24
CA GLU A 80 13.88 -6.46 11.03
C GLU A 80 12.69 -5.62 11.53
N LEU A 81 11.70 -5.38 10.66
CA LEU A 81 10.50 -4.64 11.04
C LEU A 81 9.66 -5.40 12.07
N LYS A 82 9.49 -6.73 11.89
CA LYS A 82 8.81 -7.62 12.83
C LYS A 82 9.48 -7.56 14.19
N GLU A 83 10.78 -7.84 14.28
CA GLU A 83 11.54 -7.84 15.53
C GLU A 83 11.49 -6.48 16.26
N LYS A 84 11.52 -5.38 15.49
CA LYS A 84 11.36 -4.03 16.04
C LYS A 84 10.02 -3.86 16.72
N ILE A 85 8.93 -4.27 16.06
CA ILE A 85 7.56 -4.11 16.59
C ILE A 85 7.36 -5.05 17.79
N GLU A 86 7.78 -6.31 17.70
CA GLU A 86 7.70 -7.28 18.81
C GLU A 86 8.40 -6.79 20.07
N LYS A 87 9.58 -6.19 19.91
CA LYS A 87 10.32 -5.57 21.03
C LYS A 87 9.55 -4.39 21.64
N GLN A 88 8.83 -3.61 20.84
CA GLN A 88 8.06 -2.46 21.31
C GLN A 88 6.77 -2.88 22.04
N LEU A 89 6.11 -3.94 21.53
CA LEU A 89 4.88 -4.48 22.10
C LEU A 89 5.14 -5.49 23.22
N GLU A 90 6.40 -5.94 23.40
CA GLU A 90 6.81 -6.99 24.35
C GLU A 90 6.02 -8.30 24.10
N THR A 91 5.74 -8.62 22.83
CA THR A 91 4.96 -9.80 22.43
C THR A 91 5.43 -10.33 21.07
N GLU A 92 5.23 -11.60 20.82
CA GLU A 92 5.48 -12.25 19.55
C GLU A 92 4.30 -12.05 18.59
N LEU A 93 4.58 -11.74 17.33
CA LEU A 93 3.60 -11.64 16.25
C LEU A 93 3.68 -12.90 15.38
N ILE A 94 2.73 -13.81 15.54
CA ILE A 94 2.75 -15.11 14.87
C ILE A 94 2.09 -15.03 13.49
N TYR A 95 0.89 -14.44 13.43
CA TYR A 95 0.09 -14.43 12.21
C TYR A 95 0.15 -13.09 11.49
N ALA A 96 0.17 -13.14 10.16
CA ALA A 96 0.04 -11.94 9.33
C ALA A 96 -0.85 -12.20 8.10
N ALA A 97 -1.57 -11.16 7.68
CA ALA A 97 -2.12 -11.07 6.33
C ALA A 97 -1.12 -10.32 5.43
N ALA A 98 -1.06 -10.68 4.15
CA ALA A 98 -0.22 -9.99 3.18
C ALA A 98 -1.09 -9.34 2.09
N ALA A 99 -0.67 -8.16 1.63
CA ALA A 99 -1.21 -7.52 0.44
C ALA A 99 -0.34 -7.87 -0.78
N ILE A 100 -0.96 -8.01 -1.93
CA ILE A 100 -0.32 -8.26 -3.23
C ILE A 100 -0.93 -7.35 -4.29
N PRO A 101 -0.22 -6.97 -5.36
CA PRO A 101 -0.81 -6.25 -6.48
C PRO A 101 -1.96 -7.03 -7.12
N PRO A 102 -3.02 -6.37 -7.59
CA PRO A 102 -4.15 -7.04 -8.19
C PRO A 102 -3.75 -7.71 -9.52
N GLY A 103 -4.31 -8.90 -9.78
CA GLY A 103 -3.99 -9.67 -10.99
C GLY A 103 -2.62 -10.34 -11.00
N THR A 104 -1.91 -10.32 -9.86
CA THR A 104 -0.63 -11.02 -9.68
C THR A 104 -0.80 -12.51 -9.90
N ASP A 105 0.07 -13.13 -10.70
CA ASP A 105 0.03 -14.57 -10.93
C ASP A 105 0.46 -15.40 -9.71
N GLU A 106 0.32 -16.73 -9.80
CA GLU A 106 0.63 -17.62 -8.69
C GLU A 106 2.12 -17.61 -8.31
N LEU A 107 3.03 -17.36 -9.26
CA LEU A 107 4.47 -17.37 -9.00
C LEU A 107 4.88 -16.11 -8.23
N ASP A 108 4.43 -14.96 -8.70
CA ASP A 108 4.77 -13.66 -8.07
C ASP A 108 4.09 -13.52 -6.71
N SER A 109 2.81 -13.91 -6.59
CA SER A 109 2.13 -13.97 -5.30
C SER A 109 2.80 -14.99 -4.35
N GLY A 110 3.31 -16.10 -4.90
CA GLY A 110 4.09 -17.10 -4.17
C GLY A 110 5.38 -16.52 -3.60
N ALA A 111 6.08 -15.66 -4.33
CA ALA A 111 7.29 -15.01 -3.85
C ALA A 111 7.01 -14.11 -2.63
N ILE A 112 5.96 -13.28 -2.68
CA ILE A 112 5.53 -12.42 -1.57
C ILE A 112 5.15 -13.27 -0.35
N ARG A 113 4.33 -14.31 -0.54
CA ARG A 113 3.97 -15.25 0.54
C ARG A 113 5.19 -15.86 1.20
N ASN A 114 6.14 -16.34 0.39
CA ASN A 114 7.37 -16.97 0.88
C ASN A 114 8.25 -15.99 1.65
N VAL A 115 8.32 -14.72 1.24
CA VAL A 115 9.05 -13.68 1.99
C VAL A 115 8.45 -13.51 3.39
N VAL A 116 7.12 -13.37 3.50
CA VAL A 116 6.43 -13.18 4.78
C VAL A 116 6.62 -14.39 5.70
N MET A 117 6.49 -15.61 5.14
CA MET A 117 6.72 -16.84 5.91
C MET A 117 8.18 -17.02 6.32
N ALA A 118 9.13 -16.73 5.43
CA ALA A 118 10.56 -16.82 5.75
C ALA A 118 11.01 -15.79 6.78
N ALA A 119 10.29 -14.67 6.91
CA ALA A 119 10.50 -13.69 7.97
C ALA A 119 9.92 -14.12 9.33
N GLY A 120 9.30 -15.31 9.43
CA GLY A 120 8.81 -15.89 10.66
C GLY A 120 7.36 -15.57 10.99
N PHE A 121 6.53 -15.29 9.97
CA PHE A 121 5.08 -15.22 10.12
C PHE A 121 4.39 -16.48 9.60
N GLU A 122 3.28 -16.83 10.21
CA GLU A 122 2.27 -17.72 9.62
C GLU A 122 1.24 -16.87 8.86
N LEU A 123 1.04 -17.16 7.57
CA LEU A 123 0.07 -16.42 6.76
C LEU A 123 -1.36 -16.80 7.12
N SER A 124 -2.13 -15.83 7.58
CA SER A 124 -3.56 -15.97 7.85
C SER A 124 -4.40 -15.70 6.61
N ASN A 125 -4.00 -14.77 5.75
CA ASN A 125 -4.71 -14.41 4.54
C ASN A 125 -3.79 -13.70 3.54
N VAL A 126 -4.20 -13.67 2.26
CA VAL A 126 -3.57 -12.86 1.20
C VAL A 126 -4.69 -12.20 0.40
N LEU A 127 -4.63 -10.89 0.26
CA LEU A 127 -5.59 -10.09 -0.50
C LEU A 127 -4.86 -9.21 -1.50
N ASP A 128 -5.50 -8.87 -2.60
CA ASP A 128 -5.00 -7.78 -3.44
C ASP A 128 -5.16 -6.43 -2.73
N GLU A 129 -4.24 -5.49 -3.02
CA GLU A 129 -4.12 -4.20 -2.34
C GLU A 129 -5.43 -3.40 -2.35
N PRO A 130 -6.12 -3.18 -3.50
CA PRO A 130 -7.39 -2.47 -3.49
C PRO A 130 -8.50 -3.21 -2.74
N THR A 131 -8.53 -4.54 -2.77
CA THR A 131 -9.48 -5.32 -1.98
C THR A 131 -9.20 -5.17 -0.48
N ALA A 132 -7.92 -5.19 -0.08
CA ALA A 132 -7.53 -4.93 1.30
C ALA A 132 -7.90 -3.50 1.74
N ALA A 133 -7.68 -2.50 0.89
CA ALA A 133 -8.10 -1.13 1.14
C ALA A 133 -9.63 -1.01 1.29
N ASN A 134 -10.39 -1.78 0.51
CA ASN A 134 -11.85 -1.80 0.62
C ASN A 134 -12.37 -2.41 1.91
N GLU A 135 -11.61 -3.23 2.61
CA GLU A 135 -11.98 -3.67 3.96
C GLU A 135 -12.08 -2.50 4.95
N LEU A 136 -11.37 -1.41 4.71
CA LEU A 136 -11.48 -0.16 5.47
C LEU A 136 -12.56 0.77 4.88
N LEU A 137 -12.59 0.94 3.56
CA LEU A 137 -13.51 1.83 2.86
C LEU A 137 -14.96 1.36 2.92
N LYS A 138 -15.20 0.03 2.92
CA LYS A 138 -16.55 -0.59 2.90
C LYS A 138 -17.40 -0.18 1.70
N MET A 139 -16.78 0.10 0.58
CA MET A 139 -17.45 0.43 -0.67
C MET A 139 -18.32 -0.75 -1.16
N THR A 140 -19.50 -0.44 -1.65
CA THR A 140 -20.45 -1.44 -2.17
C THR A 140 -20.43 -1.52 -3.69
N ASN A 141 -20.54 -0.36 -4.35
CA ASN A 141 -20.46 -0.20 -5.80
C ASN A 141 -19.50 0.93 -6.09
N GLY A 142 -18.44 0.66 -6.81
CA GLY A 142 -17.45 1.68 -7.11
C GLY A 142 -16.13 1.11 -7.54
N ALA A 143 -15.10 1.94 -7.58
CA ALA A 143 -13.74 1.52 -7.84
C ALA A 143 -12.80 1.99 -6.73
N VAL A 144 -11.94 1.08 -6.26
CA VAL A 144 -10.81 1.41 -5.40
C VAL A 144 -9.56 1.45 -6.27
N VAL A 145 -8.84 2.56 -6.20
CA VAL A 145 -7.62 2.81 -6.96
C VAL A 145 -6.48 3.01 -6.00
N ASP A 146 -5.51 2.13 -6.06
CA ASP A 146 -4.25 2.23 -5.32
C ASP A 146 -3.14 2.74 -6.26
N ILE A 147 -2.64 3.95 -6.01
CA ILE A 147 -1.50 4.50 -6.73
C ILE A 147 -0.25 4.32 -5.88
N GLY A 148 0.34 3.13 -6.02
CA GLY A 148 1.55 2.76 -5.30
C GLY A 148 2.82 3.41 -5.84
N GLY A 149 3.98 2.90 -5.41
CA GLY A 149 5.28 3.38 -5.89
C GLY A 149 5.54 3.02 -7.36
N GLY A 150 5.31 1.76 -7.75
CA GLY A 150 5.58 1.23 -9.09
C GLY A 150 4.35 1.19 -9.99
N THR A 151 3.21 0.79 -9.45
CA THR A 151 2.01 0.46 -10.19
C THR A 151 0.79 1.29 -9.75
N THR A 152 -0.27 1.20 -10.54
CA THR A 152 -1.62 1.65 -10.19
C THR A 152 -2.55 0.44 -10.27
N GLY A 153 -2.92 -0.08 -9.10
CA GLY A 153 -3.88 -1.15 -8.93
C GLY A 153 -5.31 -0.64 -8.91
N ILE A 154 -6.23 -1.32 -9.56
CA ILE A 154 -7.64 -0.92 -9.61
C ILE A 154 -8.51 -2.15 -9.40
N SER A 155 -9.42 -2.09 -8.42
CA SER A 155 -10.50 -3.05 -8.26
C SER A 155 -11.86 -2.38 -8.41
N VAL A 156 -12.70 -2.94 -9.27
CA VAL A 156 -14.11 -2.52 -9.43
C VAL A 156 -14.99 -3.46 -8.63
N LEU A 157 -15.85 -2.87 -7.79
CA LEU A 157 -16.77 -3.58 -6.93
C LEU A 157 -18.20 -3.38 -7.38
N LYS A 158 -18.98 -4.46 -7.31
CA LYS A 158 -20.44 -4.47 -7.47
C LYS A 158 -21.05 -5.37 -6.41
N ASP A 159 -22.01 -4.86 -5.67
CA ASP A 159 -22.67 -5.57 -4.55
C ASP A 159 -21.65 -6.17 -3.55
N LYS A 160 -20.63 -5.37 -3.18
CA LYS A 160 -19.50 -5.74 -2.30
C LYS A 160 -18.58 -6.85 -2.86
N ARG A 161 -18.70 -7.20 -4.13
CA ARG A 161 -17.86 -8.21 -4.77
C ARG A 161 -16.96 -7.56 -5.80
N VAL A 162 -15.71 -7.95 -5.82
CA VAL A 162 -14.78 -7.56 -6.87
C VAL A 162 -15.23 -8.25 -8.17
N VAL A 163 -15.51 -7.44 -9.19
CA VAL A 163 -15.97 -7.90 -10.51
C VAL A 163 -14.94 -7.67 -11.62
N TYR A 164 -13.97 -6.80 -11.37
CA TYR A 164 -12.86 -6.54 -12.28
C TYR A 164 -11.64 -6.06 -11.49
N VAL A 165 -10.47 -6.51 -11.91
CA VAL A 165 -9.18 -6.04 -11.39
C VAL A 165 -8.22 -5.77 -12.53
N THR A 166 -7.35 -4.79 -12.36
CA THR A 166 -6.21 -4.54 -13.25
C THR A 166 -5.08 -3.89 -12.47
N ASP A 167 -3.86 -4.11 -12.91
CA ASP A 167 -2.68 -3.41 -12.44
C ASP A 167 -1.91 -2.87 -13.65
N GLU A 168 -1.47 -1.63 -13.55
CA GLU A 168 -0.76 -0.95 -14.63
C GLU A 168 0.58 -0.41 -14.08
N PRO A 169 1.71 -0.63 -14.77
CA PRO A 169 3.03 -0.22 -14.30
C PRO A 169 3.22 1.30 -14.42
N THR A 170 2.45 2.05 -13.68
CA THR A 170 2.50 3.52 -13.60
C THR A 170 2.14 3.94 -12.19
N GLY A 171 3.11 4.36 -11.40
CA GLY A 171 2.93 4.77 -10.01
C GLY A 171 3.81 5.98 -9.65
N GLY A 172 3.98 6.23 -8.37
CA GLY A 172 4.70 7.38 -7.81
C GLY A 172 6.12 7.58 -8.32
N THR A 173 6.81 6.49 -8.67
CA THR A 173 8.15 6.50 -9.30
C THR A 173 8.14 7.27 -10.63
N HIS A 174 7.09 7.10 -11.45
CA HIS A 174 6.97 7.81 -12.71
C HIS A 174 6.85 9.32 -12.51
N PHE A 175 6.13 9.75 -11.48
CA PHE A 175 6.07 11.16 -11.10
C PHE A 175 7.44 11.70 -10.72
N SER A 176 8.20 10.94 -9.92
CA SER A 176 9.56 11.33 -9.49
C SER A 176 10.54 11.40 -10.65
N LEU A 177 10.46 10.47 -11.62
CA LEU A 177 11.27 10.49 -12.84
C LEU A 177 11.00 11.72 -13.71
N VAL A 178 9.73 12.11 -13.85
CA VAL A 178 9.37 13.33 -14.59
C VAL A 178 9.91 14.57 -13.88
N VAL A 179 9.82 14.65 -12.55
CA VAL A 179 10.40 15.74 -11.77
C VAL A 179 11.93 15.76 -11.92
N ALA A 180 12.59 14.59 -11.82
CA ALA A 180 14.04 14.46 -12.00
C ALA A 180 14.49 15.02 -13.35
N GLY A 181 13.82 14.61 -14.42
CA GLY A 181 14.12 15.10 -15.78
C GLY A 181 13.86 16.60 -15.96
N ALA A 182 12.72 17.10 -15.47
CA ALA A 182 12.32 18.50 -15.65
C ALA A 182 13.21 19.47 -14.86
N TYR A 183 13.72 19.06 -13.71
CA TYR A 183 14.49 19.93 -12.81
C TYR A 183 15.98 19.52 -12.68
N SER A 184 16.46 18.58 -13.50
CA SER A 184 17.84 18.08 -13.49
C SER A 184 18.29 17.64 -12.09
N LYS A 185 17.41 16.89 -11.39
CA LYS A 185 17.64 16.36 -10.04
C LYS A 185 17.97 14.88 -10.08
N SER A 186 18.65 14.36 -9.06
CA SER A 186 18.71 12.92 -8.82
C SER A 186 17.30 12.39 -8.48
N PHE A 187 17.11 11.08 -8.55
CA PHE A 187 15.81 10.48 -8.20
C PHE A 187 15.41 10.79 -6.76
N GLU A 188 16.36 10.67 -5.82
CA GLU A 188 16.14 10.93 -4.39
C GLU A 188 15.79 12.41 -4.12
N GLU A 189 16.45 13.33 -4.82
CA GLU A 189 16.15 14.76 -4.72
C GLU A 189 14.77 15.07 -5.30
N ALA A 190 14.43 14.46 -6.43
CA ALA A 190 13.12 14.62 -7.08
C ALA A 190 11.99 14.05 -6.21
N GLU A 191 12.20 12.90 -5.57
CA GLU A 191 11.24 12.30 -4.64
C GLU A 191 10.99 13.21 -3.44
N LYS A 192 12.06 13.76 -2.83
CA LYS A 192 11.92 14.76 -1.74
C LYS A 192 11.20 16.01 -2.20
N TYR A 193 11.55 16.51 -3.40
CA TYR A 193 10.96 17.70 -3.99
C TYR A 193 9.47 17.51 -4.29
N LYS A 194 9.11 16.35 -4.82
CA LYS A 194 7.71 15.95 -5.08
C LYS A 194 6.87 15.90 -3.80
N ARG A 195 7.43 15.40 -2.70
CA ARG A 195 6.72 15.26 -1.42
C ARG A 195 6.53 16.58 -0.67
N ASP A 196 7.29 17.61 -0.98
CA ASP A 196 7.13 18.91 -0.34
C ASP A 196 5.93 19.65 -0.93
N VAL A 197 4.87 19.78 -0.12
CA VAL A 197 3.61 20.45 -0.50
C VAL A 197 3.80 21.84 -1.09
N LYS A 198 4.87 22.54 -0.68
CA LYS A 198 5.20 23.89 -1.20
C LYS A 198 5.46 23.88 -2.71
N ASN A 199 5.92 22.76 -3.26
CA ASN A 199 6.27 22.63 -4.66
C ASN A 199 5.10 22.15 -5.52
N HIS A 200 3.99 21.67 -4.93
CA HIS A 200 2.90 21.03 -5.67
C HIS A 200 2.30 21.92 -6.76
N LYS A 201 2.17 23.23 -6.48
CA LYS A 201 1.58 24.17 -7.46
C LYS A 201 2.41 24.27 -8.73
N GLU A 202 3.73 24.35 -8.63
CA GLU A 202 4.62 24.41 -9.80
C GLU A 202 4.78 23.04 -10.46
N LEU A 203 4.82 21.97 -9.67
CA LEU A 203 4.94 20.61 -10.16
C LEU A 203 3.74 20.18 -11.00
N LEU A 204 2.56 20.72 -10.76
CA LEU A 204 1.35 20.38 -11.49
C LEU A 204 1.52 20.59 -13.01
N VAL A 205 2.30 21.59 -13.43
CA VAL A 205 2.55 21.88 -14.84
C VAL A 205 3.33 20.75 -15.51
N VAL A 206 4.41 20.28 -14.87
CA VAL A 206 5.28 19.22 -15.42
C VAL A 206 4.71 17.83 -15.21
N LEU A 207 3.91 17.64 -14.18
CA LEU A 207 3.29 16.35 -13.85
C LEU A 207 1.98 16.10 -14.60
N LYS A 208 1.38 17.12 -15.22
CA LYS A 208 0.11 16.99 -15.93
C LYS A 208 0.05 15.79 -16.88
N PRO A 209 1.06 15.49 -17.72
CA PRO A 209 1.00 14.32 -18.61
C PRO A 209 0.92 12.98 -17.87
N VAL A 210 1.59 12.86 -16.70
CA VAL A 210 1.54 11.64 -15.88
C VAL A 210 0.18 11.52 -15.21
N VAL A 211 -0.36 12.62 -14.68
CA VAL A 211 -1.71 12.66 -14.10
C VAL A 211 -2.76 12.27 -15.17
N GLU A 212 -2.66 12.82 -16.37
CA GLU A 212 -3.55 12.48 -17.48
C GLU A 212 -3.43 10.99 -17.88
N LYS A 213 -2.22 10.42 -17.85
CA LYS A 213 -2.00 9.00 -18.09
C LYS A 213 -2.70 8.15 -17.02
N VAL A 214 -2.48 8.44 -15.74
CA VAL A 214 -3.13 7.73 -14.63
C VAL A 214 -4.65 7.86 -14.72
N SER A 215 -5.16 9.08 -14.96
CA SER A 215 -6.59 9.31 -15.16
C SER A 215 -7.17 8.47 -16.32
N SER A 216 -6.44 8.35 -17.41
CA SER A 216 -6.86 7.56 -18.57
C SER A 216 -6.86 6.05 -18.26
N ILE A 217 -5.93 5.57 -17.42
CA ILE A 217 -5.91 4.18 -16.89
C ILE A 217 -7.16 3.93 -16.08
N ILE A 218 -7.46 4.80 -15.11
CA ILE A 218 -8.66 4.69 -14.26
C ILE A 218 -9.93 4.70 -15.11
N LEU A 219 -10.09 5.68 -16.00
CA LEU A 219 -11.27 5.79 -16.87
C LEU A 219 -11.47 4.53 -17.76
N ARG A 220 -10.37 3.93 -18.23
CA ARG A 220 -10.41 2.72 -19.03
C ARG A 220 -10.85 1.52 -18.19
N ALA A 221 -10.33 1.40 -16.97
CA ALA A 221 -10.66 0.32 -16.05
C ALA A 221 -12.14 0.35 -15.62
N VAL A 222 -12.70 1.53 -15.37
CA VAL A 222 -14.10 1.67 -14.94
C VAL A 222 -15.10 1.69 -16.10
N LYS A 223 -14.63 1.74 -17.34
CA LYS A 223 -15.49 1.81 -18.53
C LYS A 223 -16.38 0.57 -18.68
N GLY A 224 -17.68 0.78 -18.75
CA GLY A 224 -18.68 -0.31 -18.89
C GLY A 224 -19.13 -0.90 -17.55
N HIS A 225 -18.61 -0.41 -16.45
CA HIS A 225 -19.09 -0.71 -15.11
C HIS A 225 -19.99 0.42 -14.62
N ASP A 226 -21.12 0.05 -14.01
CA ASP A 226 -22.04 0.99 -13.35
C ASP A 226 -21.54 1.18 -11.92
N ILE A 227 -20.84 2.30 -11.68
CA ILE A 227 -20.18 2.61 -10.41
C ILE A 227 -20.70 3.94 -9.85
N ASP A 228 -20.84 4.02 -8.53
CA ASP A 228 -21.31 5.21 -7.83
C ASP A 228 -20.18 6.20 -7.53
N GLU A 229 -18.98 5.67 -7.21
CA GLU A 229 -17.85 6.49 -6.76
C GLU A 229 -16.49 5.81 -7.02
N ILE A 230 -15.43 6.60 -6.95
CA ILE A 230 -14.04 6.15 -7.04
C ILE A 230 -13.32 6.64 -5.79
N ALA A 231 -12.69 5.72 -5.05
CA ALA A 231 -11.76 6.03 -3.97
C ALA A 231 -10.32 5.93 -4.49
N LEU A 232 -9.47 6.93 -4.14
CA LEU A 232 -8.05 7.02 -4.46
C LEU A 232 -7.24 6.96 -3.18
#